data_4330ee86cc2fbb6565c8e8579f7bf6ce
#
_entry.id   4330ee86cc2fbb6565c8e8579f7bf6ce
#
_cell.length_a   1.000
_cell.length_b   1.000
_cell.length_c   1.000
_cell.angle_alpha   90.00
_cell.angle_beta   90.00
_cell.angle_gamma   90.00
#
_symmetry.space_group_name_H-M   'P 1'
#
loop_
_entity.id
_entity.type
_entity.pdbx_description
1 polymer ?
#
loop_
_entity_poly.entity_id
_entity_poly.type
_entity_poly.pdbx_seq_one_letter_code
_entity_poly.pdbx_strand_id
1 'polypeptide(L)'
;MQPSAHITLVELQRLVKERLHEQFPLPLWVSAEIAELKVNYSGHCYLELVEKGGDNGVPLAQSRAVIWRSVYPRVAAYFEAETGRKLAPGIRILARVTVNYHELYGFSLQITDIDPAYTLGDMERQRQQTIARLQREGVWEMNRETELPPVVQRIAVVSSAHAAGYQDFCQELAKSPYAFRTELFDAFMQGDAAEESIIAALCAVAERSEEFDAVVLIRGGGSASDLNCFNAYRLCAYIAQFPLPVLTGIGHDKDTSVADMVAHTALKTPTAVAGWLVDRAAQVDAWLDRAAVLLHDTTVEAMRRAELQLERLTGELRRRSDELVA
;
A
#
# COMPACT_ATOMS: atom_id res chain seq x y z
N MET A 1 55.21 44.99 2.60
CA MET A 1 53.77 45.26 2.77
C MET A 1 53.34 44.61 4.09
N GLN A 2 53.10 45.37 5.14
CA GLN A 2 52.51 44.86 6.36
C GLN A 2 51.04 44.54 6.06
N PRO A 3 50.52 43.37 6.47
CA PRO A 3 49.10 43.08 6.30
C PRO A 3 48.33 44.05 7.19
N SER A 4 47.55 44.89 6.56
CA SER A 4 46.64 45.80 7.24
C SER A 4 45.60 45.01 8.01
N ALA A 5 45.48 45.28 9.31
CA ALA A 5 44.41 44.80 10.21
C ALA A 5 44.01 43.30 10.05
N HIS A 6 44.71 42.43 10.76
CA HIS A 6 44.26 41.03 10.90
C HIS A 6 43.37 40.90 12.14
N ILE A 7 42.36 40.07 12.05
CA ILE A 7 41.51 39.66 13.16
C ILE A 7 41.77 38.18 13.46
N THR A 8 41.58 37.79 14.69
CA THR A 8 41.66 36.37 15.09
C THR A 8 40.47 35.57 14.56
N LEU A 9 40.65 34.24 14.45
CA LEU A 9 39.53 33.36 14.04
C LEU A 9 38.31 33.50 14.98
N VAL A 10 38.58 33.65 16.29
CA VAL A 10 37.50 33.83 17.28
C VAL A 10 36.74 35.13 17.04
N GLU A 11 37.46 36.22 16.75
CA GLU A 11 36.81 37.52 16.43
C GLU A 11 35.98 37.42 15.14
N LEU A 12 36.49 36.74 14.10
CA LEU A 12 35.72 36.51 12.87
C LEU A 12 34.42 35.70 13.17
N GLN A 13 34.55 34.61 13.94
CA GLN A 13 33.39 33.77 14.30
C GLN A 13 32.35 34.54 15.13
N ARG A 14 32.77 35.42 16.01
CA ARG A 14 31.88 36.30 16.78
C ARG A 14 31.15 37.30 15.88
N LEU A 15 31.87 37.94 14.96
CA LEU A 15 31.24 38.86 13.99
C LEU A 15 30.18 38.13 13.13
N VAL A 16 30.45 36.91 12.66
CA VAL A 16 29.48 36.10 11.93
C VAL A 16 28.26 35.81 12.78
N LYS A 17 28.46 35.42 14.04
CA LYS A 17 27.38 35.15 15.00
C LYS A 17 26.52 36.37 15.23
N GLU A 18 27.11 37.51 15.48
CA GLU A 18 26.40 38.78 15.72
C GLU A 18 25.58 39.18 14.49
N ARG A 19 26.16 39.10 13.29
CA ARG A 19 25.45 39.42 12.04
C ARG A 19 24.30 38.48 11.76
N LEU A 20 24.46 37.19 12.00
CA LEU A 20 23.36 36.23 11.85
C LEU A 20 22.24 36.50 12.86
N HIS A 21 22.60 36.80 14.12
CA HIS A 21 21.62 37.11 15.15
C HIS A 21 20.85 38.42 14.88
N GLU A 22 21.55 39.45 14.40
CA GLU A 22 20.93 40.73 13.99
C GLU A 22 19.99 40.52 12.79
N GLN A 23 20.34 39.68 11.82
CA GLN A 23 19.57 39.46 10.60
C GLN A 23 18.36 38.53 10.81
N PHE A 24 18.49 37.56 11.73
CA PHE A 24 17.44 36.57 12.04
C PHE A 24 17.03 36.61 13.52
N PRO A 25 16.49 37.75 14.02
CA PRO A 25 16.12 37.90 15.44
C PRO A 25 14.87 37.11 15.84
N LEU A 26 14.02 36.74 14.85
CA LEU A 26 12.76 36.04 15.06
C LEU A 26 12.82 34.64 14.47
N PRO A 27 12.08 33.69 15.07
CA PRO A 27 11.95 32.36 14.47
C PRO A 27 11.29 32.43 13.09
N LEU A 28 11.75 31.58 12.17
CA LEU A 28 11.25 31.43 10.80
C LEU A 28 10.57 30.07 10.61
N TRP A 29 9.60 30.02 9.75
CA TRP A 29 9.06 28.76 9.28
C TRP A 29 9.84 28.29 8.05
N VAL A 30 10.45 27.10 8.15
CA VAL A 30 11.28 26.51 7.10
C VAL A 30 10.72 25.15 6.73
N SER A 31 10.47 24.93 5.44
CA SER A 31 10.09 23.60 4.94
C SER A 31 11.36 22.85 4.53
N ALA A 32 11.50 21.62 5.00
CA ALA A 32 12.62 20.73 4.65
C ALA A 32 12.22 19.28 4.84
N GLU A 33 12.96 18.38 4.20
CA GLU A 33 12.85 16.94 4.44
C GLU A 33 13.85 16.53 5.54
N ILE A 34 13.44 15.64 6.41
CA ILE A 34 14.34 15.04 7.40
C ILE A 34 15.16 13.96 6.69
N ALA A 35 16.47 14.17 6.53
CA ALA A 35 17.38 13.16 5.99
C ALA A 35 17.83 12.17 7.07
N GLU A 36 18.15 12.67 8.25
CA GLU A 36 18.51 11.85 9.41
C GLU A 36 17.83 12.37 10.67
N LEU A 37 17.53 11.45 11.60
CA LEU A 37 17.01 11.77 12.92
C LEU A 37 17.65 10.86 13.96
N LYS A 38 18.23 11.45 15.00
CA LYS A 38 18.85 10.73 16.09
C LYS A 38 18.53 11.37 17.44
N VAL A 39 17.89 10.59 18.30
CA VAL A 39 17.68 10.99 19.70
C VAL A 39 18.81 10.45 20.54
N ASN A 40 19.51 11.33 21.28
CA ASN A 40 20.61 10.92 22.14
C ASN A 40 20.13 10.58 23.56
N TYR A 41 21.02 10.03 24.37
CA TYR A 41 20.73 9.67 25.78
C TYR A 41 20.29 10.84 26.65
N SER A 42 20.70 12.07 26.32
CA SER A 42 20.30 13.29 27.04
C SER A 42 18.90 13.77 26.65
N GLY A 43 18.23 13.10 25.69
CA GLY A 43 16.88 13.42 25.22
C GLY A 43 16.82 14.53 24.17
N HIS A 44 17.96 14.99 23.66
CA HIS A 44 18.00 15.91 22.52
C HIS A 44 17.81 15.12 21.22
N CYS A 45 16.99 15.68 20.32
CA CYS A 45 16.80 15.14 18.98
C CYS A 45 17.65 15.97 17.99
N TYR A 46 18.58 15.32 17.34
CA TYR A 46 19.42 15.88 16.28
C TYR A 46 18.85 15.44 14.94
N LEU A 47 18.71 16.40 14.03
CA LEU A 47 18.19 16.17 12.70
C LEU A 47 19.17 16.71 11.66
N GLU A 48 19.18 16.07 10.52
CA GLU A 48 19.73 16.62 9.30
C GLU A 48 18.58 16.96 8.37
N LEU A 49 18.43 18.24 8.04
CA LEU A 49 17.39 18.76 7.17
C LEU A 49 17.98 18.98 5.78
N VAL A 50 17.27 18.53 4.77
CA VAL A 50 17.65 18.68 3.36
C VAL A 50 16.52 19.24 2.52
N GLU A 51 16.90 19.96 1.46
CA GLU A 51 16.03 20.29 0.36
C GLU A 51 16.56 19.64 -0.90
N LYS A 52 15.77 18.74 -1.51
CA LYS A 52 16.15 18.03 -2.74
C LYS A 52 15.70 18.82 -3.96
N GLY A 53 16.56 18.89 -4.98
CA GLY A 53 16.25 19.51 -6.28
C GLY A 53 15.90 18.47 -7.31
N GLY A 54 14.68 18.53 -7.86
CA GLY A 54 14.25 17.73 -9.01
C GLY A 54 14.43 16.21 -8.88
N ASP A 55 14.32 15.51 -10.01
CA ASP A 55 14.36 14.02 -10.09
C ASP A 55 15.74 13.40 -9.75
N ASN A 56 16.80 14.18 -9.64
CA ASN A 56 18.15 13.63 -9.45
C ASN A 56 18.55 13.38 -7.99
N GLY A 57 17.68 13.68 -7.02
CA GLY A 57 17.93 13.36 -5.61
C GLY A 57 19.11 14.10 -4.94
N VAL A 58 19.82 14.97 -5.66
CA VAL A 58 20.95 15.73 -5.13
C VAL A 58 20.44 16.85 -4.22
N PRO A 59 20.94 16.94 -2.96
CA PRO A 59 20.54 18.02 -2.07
C PRO A 59 20.93 19.39 -2.63
N LEU A 60 19.98 20.33 -2.73
CA LEU A 60 20.24 21.75 -3.02
C LEU A 60 20.70 22.50 -1.77
N ALA A 61 20.19 22.11 -0.63
CA ALA A 61 20.55 22.69 0.66
C ALA A 61 20.52 21.61 1.75
N GLN A 62 21.38 21.76 2.74
CA GLN A 62 21.48 20.86 3.87
C GLN A 62 21.83 21.65 5.13
N SER A 63 21.20 21.32 6.24
CA SER A 63 21.48 21.97 7.52
C SER A 63 21.27 21.02 8.69
N ARG A 64 22.13 21.13 9.69
CA ARG A 64 21.94 20.47 10.97
C ARG A 64 20.87 21.22 11.77
N ALA A 65 20.00 20.46 12.43
CA ALA A 65 18.99 20.98 13.31
C ALA A 65 18.94 20.24 14.64
N VAL A 66 18.47 20.88 15.69
CA VAL A 66 18.30 20.29 17.01
C VAL A 66 16.93 20.65 17.57
N ILE A 67 16.26 19.66 18.16
CA ILE A 67 15.13 19.87 19.06
C ILE A 67 15.61 19.56 20.48
N TRP A 68 15.61 20.55 21.33
CA TRP A 68 16.07 20.36 22.71
C TRP A 68 15.12 19.45 23.50
N ARG A 69 15.66 18.71 24.47
CA ARG A 69 14.88 17.75 25.29
C ARG A 69 13.66 18.36 25.98
N SER A 70 13.68 19.65 26.25
CA SER A 70 12.54 20.37 26.84
C SER A 70 11.37 20.58 25.87
N VAL A 71 11.63 20.49 24.57
CA VAL A 71 10.68 20.74 23.48
C VAL A 71 10.31 19.45 22.76
N TYR A 72 11.29 18.56 22.56
CA TYR A 72 11.14 17.35 21.74
C TYR A 72 9.95 16.47 22.12
N PRO A 73 9.72 16.10 23.42
CA PRO A 73 8.60 15.23 23.76
C PRO A 73 7.24 15.83 23.38
N ARG A 74 7.07 17.14 23.56
CA ARG A 74 5.85 17.85 23.22
C ARG A 74 5.63 17.89 21.70
N VAL A 75 6.66 18.28 20.96
CA VAL A 75 6.58 18.39 19.49
C VAL A 75 6.38 17.01 18.85
N ALA A 76 7.11 16.00 19.32
CA ALA A 76 6.98 14.63 18.80
C ALA A 76 5.59 14.03 19.09
N ALA A 77 5.08 14.18 20.34
CA ALA A 77 3.76 13.67 20.69
C ALA A 77 2.63 14.41 19.94
N TYR A 78 2.74 15.73 19.80
CA TYR A 78 1.77 16.52 19.03
C TYR A 78 1.77 16.12 17.54
N PHE A 79 2.96 16.03 16.94
CA PHE A 79 3.10 15.59 15.56
C PHE A 79 2.54 14.17 15.33
N GLU A 80 2.84 13.24 16.25
CA GLU A 80 2.33 11.84 16.17
C GLU A 80 0.81 11.79 16.35
N ALA A 81 0.25 12.59 17.26
CA ALA A 81 -1.21 12.64 17.49
C ALA A 81 -1.98 13.17 16.27
N GLU A 82 -1.47 14.20 15.59
CA GLU A 82 -2.14 14.84 14.45
C GLU A 82 -1.90 14.07 13.14
N THR A 83 -0.68 13.57 12.92
CA THR A 83 -0.31 12.88 11.65
C THR A 83 -0.46 11.38 11.71
N GLY A 84 -0.63 10.81 12.90
CA GLY A 84 -0.53 9.37 13.15
C GLY A 84 0.87 8.80 12.98
N ARG A 85 1.92 9.61 12.75
CA ARG A 85 3.30 9.19 12.44
C ARG A 85 4.31 9.79 13.40
N LYS A 86 5.35 9.01 13.69
CA LYS A 86 6.54 9.54 14.37
C LYS A 86 7.38 10.35 13.40
N LEU A 87 8.09 11.36 13.93
CA LEU A 87 9.13 12.02 13.15
C LEU A 87 10.18 11.00 12.74
N ALA A 88 10.45 10.88 11.45
CA ALA A 88 11.36 9.92 10.86
C ALA A 88 12.04 10.50 9.61
N PRO A 89 13.17 9.94 9.14
CA PRO A 89 13.72 10.27 7.84
C PRO A 89 12.70 10.12 6.70
N GLY A 90 12.85 10.91 5.64
CA GLY A 90 11.96 10.93 4.48
C GLY A 90 10.69 11.77 4.66
N ILE A 91 10.39 12.25 5.86
CA ILE A 91 9.22 13.11 6.11
C ILE A 91 9.56 14.57 5.81
N ARG A 92 8.72 15.21 5.00
CA ARG A 92 8.78 16.65 4.79
C ARG A 92 8.00 17.39 5.87
N ILE A 93 8.66 18.31 6.55
CA ILE A 93 8.11 19.08 7.67
C ILE A 93 8.16 20.58 7.38
N LEU A 94 7.24 21.32 7.98
CA LEU A 94 7.34 22.76 8.15
C LEU A 94 7.71 23.03 9.61
N ALA A 95 8.99 23.36 9.83
CA ALA A 95 9.53 23.55 11.15
C ALA A 95 9.71 25.04 11.47
N ARG A 96 9.32 25.42 12.68
CA ARG A 96 9.62 26.75 13.22
C ARG A 96 11.02 26.72 13.82
N VAL A 97 11.95 27.40 13.17
CA VAL A 97 13.37 27.37 13.50
C VAL A 97 13.90 28.72 13.97
N THR A 98 14.85 28.68 14.88
CA THR A 98 15.72 29.81 15.22
C THR A 98 17.10 29.54 14.66
N VAL A 99 17.70 30.48 13.97
CA VAL A 99 19.05 30.41 13.47
C VAL A 99 20.03 30.51 14.64
N ASN A 100 20.94 29.55 14.73
CA ASN A 100 21.96 29.53 15.76
C ASN A 100 23.34 29.35 15.14
N TYR A 101 24.33 30.02 15.69
CA TYR A 101 25.72 29.92 15.29
C TYR A 101 26.61 29.77 16.51
N HIS A 102 27.41 28.71 16.51
CA HIS A 102 28.34 28.41 17.57
C HIS A 102 29.76 28.50 17.03
N GLU A 103 30.68 29.14 17.74
CA GLU A 103 32.04 29.42 17.30
C GLU A 103 32.86 28.17 16.98
N LEU A 104 32.51 27.01 17.60
CA LEU A 104 33.19 25.72 17.36
C LEU A 104 32.39 24.82 16.41
N TYR A 105 31.05 24.87 16.46
CA TYR A 105 30.19 23.90 15.74
C TYR A 105 29.54 24.49 14.49
N GLY A 106 29.71 25.80 14.27
CA GLY A 106 29.18 26.48 13.09
C GLY A 106 27.69 26.73 13.12
N PHE A 107 27.09 26.81 11.93
CA PHE A 107 25.68 27.06 11.70
C PHE A 107 24.83 25.86 12.06
N SER A 108 23.70 26.10 12.73
CA SER A 108 22.69 25.10 13.02
C SER A 108 21.31 25.75 13.19
N LEU A 109 20.25 24.98 13.03
CA LEU A 109 18.89 25.40 13.27
C LEU A 109 18.38 24.80 14.60
N GLN A 110 17.72 25.61 15.40
CA GLN A 110 17.02 25.12 16.59
C GLN A 110 15.52 25.09 16.28
N ILE A 111 14.95 23.89 16.23
CA ILE A 111 13.52 23.71 16.01
C ILE A 111 12.78 23.93 17.32
N THR A 112 11.78 24.79 17.29
CA THR A 112 10.93 25.13 18.44
C THR A 112 9.51 24.58 18.29
N ASP A 113 9.07 24.33 17.04
CA ASP A 113 7.76 23.82 16.72
C ASP A 113 7.76 23.17 15.32
N ILE A 114 6.76 22.34 15.04
CA ILE A 114 6.53 21.72 13.71
C ILE A 114 5.03 21.81 13.42
N ASP A 115 4.68 22.18 12.20
CA ASP A 115 3.28 22.20 11.74
C ASP A 115 2.89 20.86 11.11
N PRO A 116 2.05 20.03 11.77
CA PRO A 116 1.61 18.75 11.23
C PRO A 116 0.73 18.89 9.99
N ALA A 117 -0.04 19.97 9.88
CA ALA A 117 -0.96 20.16 8.74
C ALA A 117 -0.21 20.29 7.41
N TYR A 118 0.98 20.87 7.43
CA TYR A 118 1.86 20.95 6.27
C TYR A 118 2.26 19.56 5.78
N THR A 119 2.66 18.68 6.70
CA THR A 119 3.07 17.29 6.37
C THR A 119 1.90 16.49 5.79
N LEU A 120 0.70 16.60 6.37
CA LEU A 120 -0.51 15.96 5.86
C LEU A 120 -0.86 16.47 4.46
N GLY A 121 -0.78 17.80 4.24
CA GLY A 121 -1.01 18.41 2.93
C GLY A 121 0.02 17.98 1.87
N ASP A 122 1.28 17.77 2.26
CA ASP A 122 2.32 17.26 1.36
C ASP A 122 2.08 15.79 0.99
N MET A 123 1.71 14.96 1.96
CA MET A 123 1.36 13.55 1.71
C MET A 123 0.16 13.42 0.75
N GLU A 124 -0.89 14.21 0.94
CA GLU A 124 -2.03 14.18 0.02
C GLU A 124 -1.64 14.70 -1.37
N ARG A 125 -0.78 15.71 -1.46
CA ARG A 125 -0.25 16.17 -2.75
C ARG A 125 0.54 15.08 -3.48
N GLN A 126 1.42 14.35 -2.77
CA GLN A 126 2.17 13.22 -3.32
C GLN A 126 1.23 12.11 -3.80
N ARG A 127 0.20 11.79 -3.01
CA ARG A 127 -0.84 10.83 -3.38
C ARG A 127 -1.55 11.24 -4.68
N GLN A 128 -1.97 12.49 -4.80
CA GLN A 128 -2.61 13.01 -6.02
C GLN A 128 -1.67 13.00 -7.22
N GLN A 129 -0.38 13.29 -7.03
CA GLN A 129 0.63 13.20 -8.07
C GLN A 129 0.81 11.76 -8.57
N THR A 130 0.83 10.76 -7.65
CA THR A 130 0.88 9.35 -7.99
C THR A 130 -0.32 8.95 -8.85
N ILE A 131 -1.55 9.31 -8.42
CA ILE A 131 -2.79 9.04 -9.16
C ILE A 131 -2.72 9.65 -10.58
N ALA A 132 -2.42 10.96 -10.66
CA ALA A 132 -2.36 11.66 -11.94
C ALA A 132 -1.29 11.10 -12.89
N ARG A 133 -0.18 10.60 -12.34
CA ARG A 133 0.89 9.98 -13.12
C ARG A 133 0.46 8.63 -13.68
N LEU A 134 -0.11 7.75 -12.86
CA LEU A 134 -0.60 6.43 -13.30
C LEU A 134 -1.71 6.55 -14.36
N GLN A 135 -2.61 7.53 -14.21
CA GLN A 135 -3.65 7.82 -15.19
C GLN A 135 -3.06 8.32 -16.52
N ARG A 136 -2.06 9.23 -16.47
CA ARG A 136 -1.38 9.76 -17.67
C ARG A 136 -0.62 8.68 -18.43
N GLU A 137 -0.03 7.74 -17.71
CA GLU A 137 0.69 6.59 -18.29
C GLU A 137 -0.27 5.51 -18.82
N GLY A 138 -1.58 5.62 -18.55
CA GLY A 138 -2.60 4.69 -19.03
C GLY A 138 -2.63 3.34 -18.31
N VAL A 139 -1.92 3.22 -17.16
CA VAL A 139 -1.82 1.95 -16.43
C VAL A 139 -2.87 1.79 -15.31
N TRP A 140 -3.64 2.85 -15.04
CA TRP A 140 -4.55 2.95 -13.90
C TRP A 140 -5.58 1.81 -13.78
N GLU A 141 -6.16 1.36 -14.90
CA GLU A 141 -7.20 0.34 -14.92
C GLU A 141 -6.68 -1.05 -15.31
N MET A 142 -5.40 -1.20 -15.68
CA MET A 142 -4.87 -2.43 -16.27
C MET A 142 -5.10 -3.66 -15.39
N ASN A 143 -4.85 -3.58 -14.08
CA ASN A 143 -5.06 -4.74 -13.21
C ASN A 143 -6.55 -5.05 -12.97
N ARG A 144 -7.43 -4.04 -13.00
CA ARG A 144 -8.89 -4.24 -12.92
C ARG A 144 -9.45 -4.98 -14.12
N GLU A 145 -8.86 -4.79 -15.28
CA GLU A 145 -9.26 -5.42 -16.53
C GLU A 145 -8.68 -6.85 -16.68
N THR A 146 -7.78 -7.26 -15.77
CA THR A 146 -7.23 -8.61 -15.76
C THR A 146 -8.34 -9.64 -15.50
N GLU A 147 -8.38 -10.70 -16.26
CA GLU A 147 -9.39 -11.75 -16.11
C GLU A 147 -9.18 -12.53 -14.81
N LEU A 148 -10.18 -12.51 -13.95
CA LEU A 148 -10.19 -13.29 -12.72
C LEU A 148 -10.90 -14.61 -12.95
N PRO A 149 -10.26 -15.77 -12.72
CA PRO A 149 -10.88 -17.08 -12.91
C PRO A 149 -12.18 -17.22 -12.09
N PRO A 150 -13.18 -17.96 -12.57
CA PRO A 150 -14.40 -18.23 -11.81
C PRO A 150 -14.11 -18.78 -10.40
N VAL A 151 -13.12 -19.68 -10.27
CA VAL A 151 -12.64 -20.23 -9.01
C VAL A 151 -11.18 -19.90 -8.84
N VAL A 152 -10.83 -19.20 -7.74
CA VAL A 152 -9.47 -18.86 -7.36
C VAL A 152 -9.03 -19.85 -6.29
N GLN A 153 -8.12 -20.74 -6.61
CA GLN A 153 -7.64 -21.79 -5.70
C GLN A 153 -6.15 -21.65 -5.34
N ARG A 154 -5.32 -21.22 -6.31
CA ARG A 154 -3.88 -21.08 -6.15
C ARG A 154 -3.54 -19.62 -5.91
N ILE A 155 -3.18 -19.28 -4.70
CA ILE A 155 -3.09 -17.90 -4.23
C ILE A 155 -1.65 -17.60 -3.78
N ALA A 156 -1.00 -16.65 -4.44
CA ALA A 156 0.22 -16.05 -3.94
C ALA A 156 -0.15 -14.98 -2.90
N VAL A 157 0.35 -15.11 -1.68
CA VAL A 157 0.07 -14.15 -0.60
C VAL A 157 1.32 -13.32 -0.33
N VAL A 158 1.25 -12.02 -0.54
CA VAL A 158 2.30 -11.07 -0.19
C VAL A 158 1.94 -10.43 1.16
N SER A 159 2.68 -10.80 2.20
CA SER A 159 2.44 -10.34 3.56
C SER A 159 3.67 -10.62 4.43
N SER A 160 3.65 -10.18 5.70
CA SER A 160 4.66 -10.61 6.66
C SER A 160 4.27 -11.94 7.32
N ALA A 161 5.22 -12.87 7.40
CA ALA A 161 5.02 -14.21 7.99
C ALA A 161 4.48 -14.15 9.43
N HIS A 162 4.86 -13.12 10.18
CA HIS A 162 4.46 -12.92 11.58
C HIS A 162 3.22 -12.02 11.76
N ALA A 163 2.65 -11.51 10.65
CA ALA A 163 1.50 -10.62 10.72
C ALA A 163 0.24 -11.38 11.19
N ALA A 164 -0.44 -10.84 12.20
CA ALA A 164 -1.73 -11.38 12.65
C ALA A 164 -2.74 -11.48 11.50
N GLY A 165 -2.77 -10.48 10.60
CA GLY A 165 -3.67 -10.49 9.45
C GLY A 165 -3.43 -11.64 8.46
N TYR A 166 -2.18 -12.09 8.29
CA TYR A 166 -1.90 -13.28 7.49
C TYR A 166 -2.43 -14.55 8.18
N GLN A 167 -2.24 -14.66 9.49
CA GLN A 167 -2.76 -15.79 10.24
C GLN A 167 -4.29 -15.83 10.21
N ASP A 168 -4.95 -14.68 10.41
CA ASP A 168 -6.41 -14.56 10.35
C ASP A 168 -6.94 -14.93 8.95
N PHE A 169 -6.27 -14.49 7.88
CA PHE A 169 -6.60 -14.85 6.49
C PHE A 169 -6.54 -16.37 6.28
N CYS A 170 -5.44 -17.01 6.68
CA CYS A 170 -5.28 -18.46 6.55
C CYS A 170 -6.31 -19.25 7.38
N GLN A 171 -6.59 -18.79 8.60
CA GLN A 171 -7.59 -19.42 9.47
C GLN A 171 -9.00 -19.33 8.88
N GLU A 172 -9.34 -18.19 8.28
CA GLU A 172 -10.66 -17.99 7.65
C GLU A 172 -10.83 -18.90 6.43
N LEU A 173 -9.82 -19.01 5.57
CA LEU A 173 -9.84 -19.96 4.45
C LEU A 173 -9.94 -21.42 4.90
N ALA A 174 -9.24 -21.78 6.00
CA ALA A 174 -9.24 -23.14 6.53
C ALA A 174 -10.60 -23.59 7.12
N LYS A 175 -11.47 -22.64 7.50
CA LYS A 175 -12.84 -22.95 7.98
C LYS A 175 -13.79 -23.32 6.83
N SER A 176 -13.43 -22.96 5.59
CA SER A 176 -14.29 -23.22 4.43
C SER A 176 -14.19 -24.66 3.97
N PRO A 177 -15.23 -25.20 3.31
CA PRO A 177 -15.19 -26.55 2.72
C PRO A 177 -14.33 -26.61 1.43
N TYR A 178 -13.86 -25.48 0.94
CA TYR A 178 -13.14 -25.39 -0.33
C TYR A 178 -11.62 -25.52 -0.13
N ALA A 179 -10.94 -26.14 -1.09
CA ALA A 179 -9.50 -26.36 -1.04
C ALA A 179 -8.76 -25.15 -1.65
N PHE A 180 -8.24 -24.27 -0.78
CA PHE A 180 -7.35 -23.20 -1.16
C PHE A 180 -5.88 -23.61 -0.95
N ARG A 181 -5.01 -23.29 -1.91
CA ARG A 181 -3.56 -23.44 -1.82
C ARG A 181 -2.93 -22.06 -1.76
N THR A 182 -2.38 -21.72 -0.62
CA THR A 182 -1.72 -20.43 -0.41
C THR A 182 -0.22 -20.62 -0.30
N GLU A 183 0.55 -19.76 -0.97
CA GLU A 183 2.00 -19.66 -0.83
C GLU A 183 2.35 -18.25 -0.36
N LEU A 184 3.12 -18.14 0.71
CA LEU A 184 3.54 -16.86 1.28
C LEU A 184 4.82 -16.38 0.61
N PHE A 185 4.78 -15.16 0.12
CA PHE A 185 5.93 -14.36 -0.29
C PHE A 185 6.16 -13.32 0.80
N ASP A 186 7.12 -13.59 1.68
CA ASP A 186 7.36 -12.78 2.86
C ASP A 186 7.88 -11.39 2.49
N ALA A 187 7.25 -10.36 3.02
CA ALA A 187 7.62 -8.97 2.77
C ALA A 187 7.35 -8.09 3.99
N PHE A 188 8.18 -7.06 4.16
CA PHE A 188 7.92 -6.03 5.15
C PHE A 188 6.71 -5.20 4.73
N MET A 189 5.70 -5.11 5.61
CA MET A 189 4.46 -4.39 5.36
C MET A 189 4.43 -2.98 5.95
N GLN A 190 5.54 -2.55 6.58
CA GLN A 190 5.69 -1.25 7.24
C GLN A 190 7.15 -0.83 7.33
N GLY A 191 7.39 0.47 7.52
CA GLY A 191 8.73 1.05 7.57
C GLY A 191 9.31 1.36 6.18
N ASP A 192 10.53 1.91 6.17
CA ASP A 192 11.17 2.43 4.95
C ASP A 192 11.49 1.35 3.91
N ALA A 193 11.69 0.12 4.35
CA ALA A 193 11.99 -1.01 3.47
C ALA A 193 10.74 -1.68 2.87
N ALA A 194 9.52 -1.24 3.25
CA ALA A 194 8.29 -1.92 2.85
C ALA A 194 8.06 -1.87 1.34
N GLU A 195 8.24 -0.71 0.71
CA GLU A 195 8.05 -0.55 -0.73
C GLU A 195 8.91 -1.52 -1.54
N GLU A 196 10.22 -1.54 -1.28
CA GLU A 196 11.16 -2.39 -2.00
C GLU A 196 10.93 -3.88 -1.72
N SER A 197 10.61 -4.23 -0.47
CA SER A 197 10.33 -5.61 -0.07
C SER A 197 9.06 -6.15 -0.73
N ILE A 198 7.98 -5.36 -0.81
CA ILE A 198 6.75 -5.75 -1.48
C ILE A 198 6.97 -5.88 -2.99
N ILE A 199 7.70 -4.95 -3.61
CA ILE A 199 8.05 -5.04 -5.04
C ILE A 199 8.86 -6.30 -5.32
N ALA A 200 9.86 -6.62 -4.49
CA ALA A 200 10.66 -7.84 -4.65
C ALA A 200 9.79 -9.11 -4.55
N ALA A 201 8.86 -9.15 -3.60
CA ALA A 201 7.91 -10.26 -3.47
C ALA A 201 6.98 -10.36 -4.69
N LEU A 202 6.45 -9.24 -5.19
CA LEU A 202 5.65 -9.21 -6.42
C LEU A 202 6.45 -9.70 -7.63
N CYS A 203 7.71 -9.30 -7.78
CA CYS A 203 8.59 -9.80 -8.85
C CYS A 203 8.77 -11.31 -8.76
N ALA A 204 9.00 -11.87 -7.58
CA ALA A 204 9.13 -13.30 -7.37
C ALA A 204 7.84 -14.07 -7.73
N VAL A 205 6.66 -13.49 -7.44
CA VAL A 205 5.38 -14.05 -7.89
C VAL A 205 5.26 -13.98 -9.41
N ALA A 206 5.67 -12.86 -10.03
CA ALA A 206 5.55 -12.66 -11.47
C ALA A 206 6.39 -13.69 -12.28
N GLU A 207 7.55 -14.08 -11.76
CA GLU A 207 8.40 -15.14 -12.37
C GLU A 207 7.70 -16.51 -12.40
N ARG A 208 6.70 -16.72 -11.53
CA ARG A 208 5.93 -17.96 -11.38
C ARG A 208 4.43 -17.75 -11.58
N SER A 209 4.06 -16.77 -12.39
CA SER A 209 2.66 -16.36 -12.57
C SER A 209 1.72 -17.49 -13.02
N GLU A 210 2.21 -18.45 -13.77
CA GLU A 210 1.43 -19.63 -14.24
C GLU A 210 1.03 -20.59 -13.11
N GLU A 211 1.67 -20.49 -11.95
CA GLU A 211 1.37 -21.34 -10.79
C GLU A 211 0.21 -20.80 -9.95
N PHE A 212 -0.19 -19.55 -10.14
CA PHE A 212 -1.17 -18.87 -9.33
C PHE A 212 -2.38 -18.37 -10.15
N ASP A 213 -3.52 -18.25 -9.49
CA ASP A 213 -4.76 -17.73 -10.07
C ASP A 213 -4.95 -16.25 -9.72
N ALA A 214 -4.41 -15.82 -8.59
CA ALA A 214 -4.47 -14.44 -8.11
C ALA A 214 -3.37 -14.16 -7.07
N VAL A 215 -3.09 -12.87 -6.87
CA VAL A 215 -2.23 -12.37 -5.80
C VAL A 215 -3.08 -11.72 -4.72
N VAL A 216 -2.77 -12.00 -3.47
CA VAL A 216 -3.39 -11.37 -2.30
C VAL A 216 -2.34 -10.56 -1.58
N LEU A 217 -2.48 -9.24 -1.57
CA LEU A 217 -1.63 -8.31 -0.83
C LEU A 217 -2.36 -7.88 0.44
N ILE A 218 -1.95 -8.43 1.58
CA ILE A 218 -2.61 -8.19 2.86
C ILE A 218 -1.64 -7.70 3.91
N ARG A 219 -2.14 -6.82 4.76
CA ARG A 219 -1.42 -6.28 5.90
C ARG A 219 -2.13 -6.66 7.20
N GLY A 220 -1.35 -7.01 8.21
CA GLY A 220 -1.85 -7.13 9.58
C GLY A 220 -2.20 -5.77 10.19
N GLY A 221 -2.87 -5.74 11.32
CA GLY A 221 -3.17 -4.51 12.03
C GLY A 221 -1.91 -3.69 12.33
N GLY A 222 -1.99 -2.38 12.19
CA GLY A 222 -0.93 -1.41 12.44
C GLY A 222 -1.51 0.00 12.38
N SER A 223 -0.70 1.04 12.67
CA SER A 223 -1.17 2.42 12.63
C SER A 223 -1.52 2.85 11.19
N ALA A 224 -2.46 3.78 11.04
CA ALA A 224 -2.81 4.40 9.75
C ALA A 224 -1.59 5.04 9.06
N SER A 225 -0.59 5.43 9.87
CA SER A 225 0.67 6.02 9.40
C SER A 225 1.51 5.10 8.50
N ASP A 226 1.37 3.78 8.66
CA ASP A 226 2.15 2.81 7.91
C ASP A 226 1.59 2.53 6.50
N LEU A 227 0.47 3.19 6.14
CA LEU A 227 -0.17 3.02 4.82
C LEU A 227 0.50 3.84 3.70
N ASN A 228 1.42 4.73 4.02
CA ASN A 228 1.99 5.63 3.02
C ASN A 228 2.82 4.92 1.93
N CYS A 229 3.47 3.81 2.25
CA CYS A 229 4.19 3.01 1.25
C CYS A 229 3.26 2.51 0.14
N PHE A 230 1.98 2.28 0.45
CA PHE A 230 0.95 1.87 -0.52
C PHE A 230 0.42 3.03 -1.39
N ASN A 231 0.92 4.25 -1.19
CA ASN A 231 0.70 5.40 -2.07
C ASN A 231 1.92 5.69 -2.96
N ALA A 232 3.04 4.96 -2.77
CA ALA A 232 4.25 5.14 -3.55
C ALA A 232 4.03 4.76 -5.02
N TYR A 233 4.46 5.64 -5.93
CA TYR A 233 4.24 5.46 -7.37
C TYR A 233 4.80 4.13 -7.88
N ARG A 234 6.03 3.75 -7.48
CA ARG A 234 6.66 2.51 -7.98
C ARG A 234 5.81 1.29 -7.62
N LEU A 235 5.45 1.14 -6.34
CA LEU A 235 4.61 0.03 -5.88
C LEU A 235 3.27 -0.01 -6.61
N CYS A 236 2.59 1.14 -6.72
CA CYS A 236 1.29 1.23 -7.41
C CYS A 236 1.41 0.89 -8.90
N ALA A 237 2.50 1.29 -9.56
CA ALA A 237 2.76 0.95 -10.96
C ALA A 237 3.01 -0.56 -11.15
N TYR A 238 3.70 -1.22 -10.22
CA TYR A 238 3.87 -2.69 -10.24
C TYR A 238 2.54 -3.42 -10.05
N ILE A 239 1.69 -2.96 -9.12
CA ILE A 239 0.36 -3.55 -8.88
C ILE A 239 -0.54 -3.33 -10.10
N ALA A 240 -0.58 -2.11 -10.63
CA ALA A 240 -1.42 -1.76 -11.77
C ALA A 240 -1.11 -2.59 -13.02
N GLN A 241 0.15 -2.93 -13.26
CA GLN A 241 0.62 -3.67 -14.42
C GLN A 241 0.87 -5.16 -14.12
N PHE A 242 0.43 -5.63 -12.97
CA PHE A 242 0.69 -7.02 -12.58
C PHE A 242 -0.07 -8.00 -13.49
N PRO A 243 0.57 -9.10 -13.95
CA PRO A 243 -0.03 -10.02 -14.92
C PRO A 243 -1.19 -10.86 -14.36
N LEU A 244 -1.30 -10.96 -13.04
CA LEU A 244 -2.40 -11.64 -12.34
C LEU A 244 -3.30 -10.61 -11.64
N PRO A 245 -4.58 -10.94 -11.43
CA PRO A 245 -5.45 -10.09 -10.60
C PRO A 245 -4.90 -9.98 -9.17
N VAL A 246 -4.75 -8.74 -8.70
CA VAL A 246 -4.30 -8.43 -7.34
C VAL A 246 -5.49 -8.08 -6.47
N LEU A 247 -5.66 -8.81 -5.36
CA LEU A 247 -6.64 -8.51 -4.34
C LEU A 247 -5.93 -7.88 -3.15
N THR A 248 -6.42 -6.74 -2.68
CA THR A 248 -5.83 -6.07 -1.52
C THR A 248 -6.70 -6.18 -0.29
N GLY A 249 -6.06 -6.27 0.87
CA GLY A 249 -6.69 -6.21 2.19
C GLY A 249 -5.81 -5.41 3.13
N ILE A 250 -5.53 -4.14 2.77
CA ILE A 250 -4.50 -3.29 3.38
C ILE A 250 -5.12 -2.33 4.41
N GLY A 251 -6.29 -1.76 4.12
CA GLY A 251 -6.81 -0.58 4.78
C GLY A 251 -8.09 -0.78 5.60
N HIS A 252 -8.51 0.31 6.24
CA HIS A 252 -9.80 0.48 6.91
C HIS A 252 -10.67 1.48 6.14
N ASP A 253 -11.96 1.56 6.48
CA ASP A 253 -13.02 2.35 5.80
C ASP A 253 -12.68 3.81 5.48
N LYS A 254 -11.70 4.42 6.15
CA LYS A 254 -11.39 5.85 6.04
C LYS A 254 -10.17 6.16 5.16
N ASP A 255 -9.33 5.16 4.86
CA ASP A 255 -8.03 5.41 4.24
C ASP A 255 -7.77 4.41 3.08
N THR A 256 -8.42 4.62 1.95
CA THR A 256 -8.15 3.88 0.72
C THR A 256 -6.80 4.30 0.14
N SER A 257 -5.84 3.39 0.05
CA SER A 257 -4.54 3.64 -0.56
C SER A 257 -4.61 3.68 -2.10
N VAL A 258 -3.60 4.25 -2.76
CA VAL A 258 -3.51 4.21 -4.23
C VAL A 258 -3.32 2.77 -4.71
N ALA A 259 -2.63 1.91 -3.96
CA ALA A 259 -2.52 0.48 -4.23
C ALA A 259 -3.89 -0.21 -4.30
N ASP A 260 -4.80 0.11 -3.36
CA ASP A 260 -6.19 -0.39 -3.40
C ASP A 260 -6.94 0.11 -4.64
N MET A 261 -6.69 1.36 -5.04
CA MET A 261 -7.36 1.97 -6.18
C MET A 261 -6.97 1.36 -7.53
N VAL A 262 -5.75 0.87 -7.69
CA VAL A 262 -5.25 0.26 -8.92
C VAL A 262 -5.35 -1.26 -8.93
N ALA A 263 -5.60 -1.88 -7.79
CA ALA A 263 -5.77 -3.32 -7.67
C ALA A 263 -7.06 -3.80 -8.35
N HIS A 264 -7.11 -5.08 -8.73
CA HIS A 264 -8.31 -5.70 -9.31
C HIS A 264 -9.50 -5.61 -8.34
N THR A 265 -9.30 -5.97 -7.08
CA THR A 265 -10.34 -5.93 -6.05
C THR A 265 -9.74 -5.46 -4.73
N ALA A 266 -10.28 -4.37 -4.20
CA ALA A 266 -9.89 -3.85 -2.89
C ALA A 266 -10.90 -4.24 -1.83
N LEU A 267 -10.42 -4.80 -0.73
CA LEU A 267 -11.18 -5.22 0.42
C LEU A 267 -10.61 -4.60 1.70
N LYS A 268 -11.41 -4.49 2.75
CA LYS A 268 -11.04 -3.72 3.94
C LYS A 268 -10.02 -4.40 4.83
N THR A 269 -10.04 -5.73 4.90
CA THR A 269 -9.22 -6.50 5.85
C THR A 269 -8.79 -7.83 5.25
N PRO A 270 -7.73 -8.47 5.77
CA PRO A 270 -7.34 -9.82 5.37
C PRO A 270 -8.48 -10.84 5.47
N THR A 271 -9.28 -10.78 6.53
CA THR A 271 -10.44 -11.67 6.72
C THR A 271 -11.55 -11.40 5.70
N ALA A 272 -11.74 -10.16 5.28
CA ALA A 272 -12.67 -9.82 4.21
C ALA A 272 -12.21 -10.37 2.85
N VAL A 273 -10.90 -10.40 2.59
CA VAL A 273 -10.34 -11.04 1.37
C VAL A 273 -10.62 -12.55 1.40
N ALA A 274 -10.38 -13.21 2.54
CA ALA A 274 -10.66 -14.64 2.69
C ALA A 274 -12.17 -14.94 2.49
N GLY A 275 -13.04 -14.17 3.15
CA GLY A 275 -14.50 -14.31 2.99
C GLY A 275 -14.95 -14.14 1.55
N TRP A 276 -14.43 -13.11 0.85
CA TRP A 276 -14.75 -12.87 -0.55
C TRP A 276 -14.34 -14.04 -1.48
N LEU A 277 -13.16 -14.66 -1.22
CA LEU A 277 -12.70 -15.84 -1.95
C LEU A 277 -13.62 -17.06 -1.70
N VAL A 278 -14.02 -17.27 -0.46
CA VAL A 278 -14.95 -18.33 -0.06
C VAL A 278 -16.33 -18.12 -0.70
N ASP A 279 -16.88 -16.91 -0.64
CA ASP A 279 -18.18 -16.57 -1.25
C ASP A 279 -18.17 -16.79 -2.77
N ARG A 280 -17.07 -16.44 -3.43
CA ARG A 280 -16.90 -16.65 -4.86
C ARG A 280 -16.90 -18.15 -5.21
N ALA A 281 -16.19 -18.97 -4.44
CA ALA A 281 -16.22 -20.44 -4.61
C ALA A 281 -17.62 -21.01 -4.40
N ALA A 282 -18.32 -20.56 -3.34
CA ALA A 282 -19.69 -20.96 -3.04
C ALA A 282 -20.69 -20.59 -4.15
N GLN A 283 -20.51 -19.43 -4.80
CA GLN A 283 -21.35 -19.02 -5.93
C GLN A 283 -21.20 -19.97 -7.12
N VAL A 284 -19.96 -20.39 -7.42
CA VAL A 284 -19.70 -21.34 -8.51
C VAL A 284 -20.27 -22.72 -8.18
N ASP A 285 -20.10 -23.19 -6.95
CA ASP A 285 -20.63 -24.45 -6.45
C ASP A 285 -22.17 -24.48 -6.59
N ALA A 286 -22.86 -23.45 -6.10
CA ALA A 286 -24.30 -23.30 -6.24
C ALA A 286 -24.77 -23.18 -7.71
N TRP A 287 -23.93 -22.64 -8.59
CA TRP A 287 -24.23 -22.62 -10.02
C TRP A 287 -24.12 -24.01 -10.65
N LEU A 288 -23.10 -24.78 -10.28
CA LEU A 288 -22.90 -26.16 -10.71
C LEU A 288 -24.07 -27.06 -10.28
N ASP A 289 -24.51 -26.95 -9.02
CA ASP A 289 -25.66 -27.67 -8.50
C ASP A 289 -26.93 -27.40 -9.30
N ARG A 290 -27.22 -26.09 -9.56
CA ARG A 290 -28.37 -25.72 -10.39
C ARG A 290 -28.27 -26.25 -11.82
N ALA A 291 -27.08 -26.21 -12.41
CA ALA A 291 -26.84 -26.76 -13.75
C ALA A 291 -27.05 -28.29 -13.77
N ALA A 292 -26.59 -29.01 -12.75
CA ALA A 292 -26.79 -30.45 -12.62
C ALA A 292 -28.26 -30.82 -12.52
N VAL A 293 -29.05 -30.11 -11.69
CA VAL A 293 -30.50 -30.30 -11.58
C VAL A 293 -31.18 -30.04 -12.93
N LEU A 294 -30.87 -28.92 -13.59
CA LEU A 294 -31.45 -28.58 -14.87
C LEU A 294 -31.16 -29.64 -15.96
N LEU A 295 -29.92 -30.14 -16.01
CA LEU A 295 -29.54 -31.21 -16.93
C LEU A 295 -30.27 -32.52 -16.64
N HIS A 296 -30.44 -32.86 -15.37
CA HIS A 296 -31.19 -34.05 -14.95
C HIS A 296 -32.65 -33.93 -15.42
N ASP A 297 -33.33 -32.84 -15.07
CA ASP A 297 -34.75 -32.65 -15.38
C ASP A 297 -35.01 -32.61 -16.90
N THR A 298 -34.16 -31.90 -17.66
CA THR A 298 -34.27 -31.85 -19.11
C THR A 298 -34.06 -33.22 -19.76
N THR A 299 -33.13 -34.03 -19.22
CA THR A 299 -32.87 -35.37 -19.71
C THR A 299 -34.04 -36.31 -19.42
N VAL A 300 -34.56 -36.29 -18.20
CA VAL A 300 -35.76 -37.09 -17.82
C VAL A 300 -36.96 -36.74 -18.67
N GLU A 301 -37.23 -35.43 -18.90
CA GLU A 301 -38.33 -35.02 -19.79
C GLU A 301 -38.10 -35.48 -21.24
N ALA A 302 -36.88 -35.38 -21.76
CA ALA A 302 -36.58 -35.84 -23.14
C ALA A 302 -36.81 -37.35 -23.29
N MET A 303 -36.36 -38.15 -22.32
CA MET A 303 -36.57 -39.59 -22.27
C MET A 303 -38.08 -39.92 -22.23
N ARG A 304 -38.84 -39.27 -21.35
CA ARG A 304 -40.28 -39.46 -21.23
C ARG A 304 -41.01 -39.13 -22.54
N ARG A 305 -40.64 -38.06 -23.21
CA ARG A 305 -41.21 -37.70 -24.52
C ARG A 305 -40.90 -38.77 -25.57
N ALA A 306 -39.68 -39.28 -25.60
CA ALA A 306 -39.28 -40.35 -26.53
C ALA A 306 -40.03 -41.65 -26.27
N GLU A 307 -40.19 -42.05 -25.00
CA GLU A 307 -41.00 -43.21 -24.61
C GLU A 307 -42.47 -43.11 -25.06
N LEU A 308 -43.13 -41.97 -24.77
CA LEU A 308 -44.50 -41.71 -25.22
C LEU A 308 -44.61 -41.74 -26.75
N GLN A 309 -43.64 -41.20 -27.47
CA GLN A 309 -43.64 -41.25 -28.93
C GLN A 309 -43.48 -42.69 -29.44
N LEU A 310 -42.62 -43.50 -28.80
CA LEU A 310 -42.46 -44.90 -29.12
C LEU A 310 -43.74 -45.70 -28.88
N GLU A 311 -44.40 -45.53 -27.74
CA GLU A 311 -45.67 -46.14 -27.41
C GLU A 311 -46.75 -45.79 -28.44
N ARG A 312 -46.85 -44.51 -28.82
CA ARG A 312 -47.78 -44.06 -29.86
C ARG A 312 -47.55 -44.74 -31.20
N LEU A 313 -46.29 -44.75 -31.67
CA LEU A 313 -45.90 -45.38 -32.93
C LEU A 313 -46.18 -46.89 -32.90
N THR A 314 -45.90 -47.54 -31.79
CA THR A 314 -46.18 -48.99 -31.61
C THR A 314 -47.65 -49.28 -31.66
N GLY A 315 -48.50 -48.44 -31.03
CA GLY A 315 -49.92 -48.54 -31.08
C GLY A 315 -50.54 -48.31 -32.50
N GLU A 316 -49.96 -47.36 -33.24
CA GLU A 316 -50.32 -47.09 -34.63
C GLU A 316 -49.94 -48.25 -35.54
N LEU A 317 -48.77 -48.86 -35.37
CA LEU A 317 -48.35 -50.05 -36.12
C LEU A 317 -49.22 -51.25 -35.85
N ARG A 318 -49.60 -51.53 -34.60
CA ARG A 318 -50.52 -52.61 -34.23
C ARG A 318 -51.87 -52.42 -34.90
N ARG A 319 -52.50 -51.23 -34.81
CA ARG A 319 -53.79 -50.95 -35.48
C ARG A 319 -53.71 -51.19 -36.98
N ARG A 320 -52.69 -50.67 -37.66
CA ARG A 320 -52.50 -50.91 -39.11
C ARG A 320 -52.28 -52.37 -39.48
N SER A 321 -51.62 -53.10 -38.63
CA SER A 321 -51.39 -54.55 -38.81
C SER A 321 -52.75 -55.31 -38.68
N ASP A 322 -53.55 -54.99 -37.69
CA ASP A 322 -54.83 -55.60 -37.45
C ASP A 322 -55.80 -55.28 -38.62
N GLU A 323 -55.77 -54.06 -39.17
CA GLU A 323 -56.56 -53.64 -40.33
C GLU A 323 -56.15 -54.36 -41.63
N LEU A 324 -54.90 -54.82 -41.76
CA LEU A 324 -54.39 -55.54 -42.94
C LEU A 324 -54.68 -57.06 -42.88
N VAL A 325 -54.99 -57.61 -41.71
CA VAL A 325 -55.22 -59.02 -41.47
C VAL A 325 -56.77 -59.33 -41.41
N ALA A 326 -57.58 -58.32 -41.23
CA ALA A 326 -59.07 -58.40 -41.27
C ALA A 326 -59.61 -58.24 -42.72
#